data_ddfa7a7bfe5d1b6e694654bb27411082
#
_entry.id   ddfa7a7bfe5d1b6e694654bb27411082
#
_cell.length_a   1.000
_cell.length_b   1.000
_cell.length_c   1.000
_cell.angle_alpha   90.00
_cell.angle_beta   90.00
_cell.angle_gamma   90.00
#
_symmetry.space_group_name_H-M   'P 1'
#
loop_
_entity.id
_entity.type
_entity.pdbx_description
1 polymer ?
#
loop_
_entity_poly.entity_id
_entity_poly.type
_entity_poly.pdbx_seq_one_letter_code
_entity_poly.pdbx_strand_id
1 'polypeptide(L)'
;CGRRYARGGGLMPSLAAAGGQASTEFVLTLSCPDRVGIVHAVAAYLHQAGCNVLDSQQFGDRVDQGSGRFFMRVHLETVPGSPATYESLHGGFAPVAAEFGMEWELHDTAVQPRVLIMVSKAGHCLNDLLYRRAAESLRIDVPLVVGNHPDLAPLAAAHGVPFEHVPAGGDPLARQRSEGRLLDLVGELGIDFVVLARYMRILSPDLCAKMTGRIINIHHSFLPSFKGARPYHQA
;
A
#
# COMPACT_ATOMS: atom_id res chain seq x y z
N CYS A 1 15.93 29.78 60.85
CA CYS A 1 17.16 29.22 60.25
C CYS A 1 16.94 29.10 58.73
N GLY A 2 17.24 30.20 58.02
CA GLY A 2 17.05 30.26 56.55
C GLY A 2 18.35 29.95 55.83
N ARG A 3 18.33 29.00 54.93
CA ARG A 3 19.39 28.85 53.93
C ARG A 3 18.84 29.26 52.58
N ARG A 4 19.41 30.35 52.03
CA ARG A 4 19.17 30.78 50.63
C ARG A 4 20.02 29.91 49.73
N TYR A 5 19.39 29.24 48.77
CA TYR A 5 20.08 28.61 47.64
C TYR A 5 20.25 29.64 46.52
N ALA A 6 21.48 29.93 46.17
CA ALA A 6 21.85 30.73 45.02
C ALA A 6 21.57 29.96 43.73
N ARG A 7 20.84 30.58 42.78
CA ARG A 7 20.66 30.09 41.46
C ARG A 7 21.90 30.40 40.61
N GLY A 8 22.70 29.37 40.30
CA GLY A 8 23.72 29.45 39.28
C GLY A 8 23.07 29.32 37.92
N GLY A 9 23.02 30.41 37.18
CA GLY A 9 22.61 30.39 35.75
C GLY A 9 23.76 29.88 34.88
N GLY A 10 23.77 28.60 34.62
CA GLY A 10 24.58 28.02 33.56
C GLY A 10 23.81 28.10 32.22
N LEU A 11 24.25 28.96 31.30
CA LEU A 11 23.83 28.89 29.91
C LEU A 11 24.26 27.52 29.36
N MET A 12 23.31 26.67 29.05
CA MET A 12 23.52 25.50 28.20
C MET A 12 23.84 26.00 26.78
N PRO A 13 24.93 25.54 26.15
CA PRO A 13 25.13 25.83 24.75
C PRO A 13 24.01 25.18 23.94
N SER A 14 23.32 26.01 23.13
CA SER A 14 22.39 25.57 22.10
C SER A 14 23.11 24.52 21.25
N LEU A 15 22.64 23.28 21.31
CA LEU A 15 22.97 22.28 20.28
C LEU A 15 22.38 22.81 18.96
N ALA A 16 23.25 23.44 18.16
CA ALA A 16 22.95 23.70 16.78
C ALA A 16 22.56 22.37 16.15
N ALA A 17 21.33 22.34 15.61
CA ALA A 17 20.82 21.21 14.85
C ALA A 17 21.83 20.93 13.71
N ALA A 18 22.62 19.89 13.86
CA ALA A 18 23.32 19.30 12.75
C ALA A 18 22.24 18.95 11.73
N GLY A 19 22.31 19.54 10.53
CA GLY A 19 21.45 19.24 9.42
C GLY A 19 21.65 17.78 9.01
N GLY A 20 21.02 16.87 9.73
CA GLY A 20 20.96 15.46 9.38
C GLY A 20 20.13 15.36 8.09
N GLN A 21 20.71 14.84 7.03
CA GLN A 21 19.92 14.38 5.89
C GLN A 21 18.87 13.43 6.43
N ALA A 22 17.60 13.70 6.12
CA ALA A 22 16.51 12.86 6.52
C ALA A 22 16.73 11.44 5.97
N SER A 23 16.53 10.42 6.79
CA SER A 23 16.55 9.04 6.31
C SER A 23 15.46 8.84 5.26
N THR A 24 15.79 8.14 4.17
CA THR A 24 14.80 7.76 3.16
C THR A 24 14.36 6.33 3.44
N GLU A 25 13.05 6.10 3.43
CA GLU A 25 12.48 4.80 3.70
C GLU A 25 12.04 4.10 2.41
N PHE A 26 12.23 2.79 2.37
CA PHE A 26 11.85 1.93 1.25
C PHE A 26 11.16 0.67 1.74
N VAL A 27 10.38 0.05 0.87
CA VAL A 27 9.81 -1.27 1.07
C VAL A 27 10.30 -2.18 -0.04
N LEU A 28 11.04 -3.23 0.34
CA LEU A 28 11.42 -4.33 -0.54
C LEU A 28 10.41 -5.47 -0.38
N THR A 29 9.81 -5.90 -1.48
CA THR A 29 8.98 -7.10 -1.54
C THR A 29 9.63 -8.11 -2.47
N LEU A 30 9.60 -9.39 -2.11
CA LEU A 30 10.15 -10.44 -2.95
C LEU A 30 9.40 -11.76 -2.79
N SER A 31 9.46 -12.58 -3.83
CA SER A 31 9.06 -13.98 -3.78
C SER A 31 10.00 -14.83 -4.63
N CYS A 32 10.31 -16.03 -4.17
CA CYS A 32 11.19 -16.97 -4.87
C CYS A 32 10.89 -18.42 -4.44
N PRO A 33 11.47 -19.45 -5.10
CA PRO A 33 11.50 -20.80 -4.58
C PRO A 33 12.15 -20.82 -3.19
N ASP A 34 11.53 -21.51 -2.21
CA ASP A 34 12.06 -21.57 -0.84
C ASP A 34 13.35 -22.38 -0.79
N ARG A 35 14.41 -21.78 -0.25
CA ARG A 35 15.70 -22.41 0.00
C ARG A 35 16.49 -21.73 1.10
N VAL A 36 17.46 -22.43 1.64
CA VAL A 36 18.37 -21.92 2.69
C VAL A 36 19.17 -20.72 2.15
N GLY A 37 19.33 -19.70 3.00
CA GLY A 37 20.21 -18.54 2.74
C GLY A 37 19.49 -17.28 2.25
N ILE A 38 18.21 -17.33 1.86
CA ILE A 38 17.46 -16.16 1.35
C ILE A 38 17.52 -14.97 2.32
N VAL A 39 17.10 -15.18 3.57
CA VAL A 39 17.05 -14.11 4.60
C VAL A 39 18.45 -13.55 4.86
N HIS A 40 19.46 -14.42 4.92
CA HIS A 40 20.85 -13.99 5.10
C HIS A 40 21.32 -13.10 3.94
N ALA A 41 21.09 -13.52 2.70
CA ALA A 41 21.53 -12.78 1.52
C ALA A 41 20.87 -11.41 1.44
N VAL A 42 19.55 -11.32 1.70
CA VAL A 42 18.82 -10.05 1.75
C VAL A 42 19.36 -9.15 2.86
N ALA A 43 19.49 -9.66 4.09
CA ALA A 43 19.96 -8.87 5.23
C ALA A 43 21.43 -8.43 5.05
N ALA A 44 22.30 -9.28 4.53
CA ALA A 44 23.69 -8.95 4.24
C ALA A 44 23.80 -7.83 3.18
N TYR A 45 23.00 -7.91 2.12
CA TYR A 45 22.96 -6.86 1.11
C TYR A 45 22.51 -5.52 1.71
N LEU A 46 21.39 -5.49 2.45
CA LEU A 46 20.86 -4.25 3.04
C LEU A 46 21.87 -3.63 4.02
N HIS A 47 22.54 -4.45 4.83
CA HIS A 47 23.60 -3.98 5.72
C HIS A 47 24.78 -3.33 4.93
N GLN A 48 25.24 -4.00 3.88
CA GLN A 48 26.33 -3.48 3.03
C GLN A 48 25.93 -2.19 2.29
N ALA A 49 24.66 -2.06 1.93
CA ALA A 49 24.11 -0.86 1.29
C ALA A 49 23.90 0.31 2.28
N GLY A 50 24.19 0.14 3.57
CA GLY A 50 24.01 1.19 4.57
C GLY A 50 22.54 1.43 4.91
N CYS A 51 21.75 0.37 4.98
CA CYS A 51 20.34 0.40 5.37
C CYS A 51 20.10 -0.28 6.70
N ASN A 52 19.15 0.26 7.47
CA ASN A 52 18.60 -0.33 8.67
C ASN A 52 17.24 -0.97 8.36
N VAL A 53 16.96 -2.15 8.92
CA VAL A 53 15.67 -2.82 8.78
C VAL A 53 14.76 -2.38 9.91
N LEU A 54 13.62 -1.77 9.57
CA LEU A 54 12.59 -1.30 10.51
C LEU A 54 11.57 -2.39 10.84
N ASP A 55 11.13 -3.13 9.81
CA ASP A 55 10.20 -4.25 9.94
C ASP A 55 10.51 -5.31 8.88
N SER A 56 10.33 -6.58 9.23
CA SER A 56 10.51 -7.69 8.31
C SER A 56 9.43 -8.75 8.54
N GLN A 57 8.72 -9.06 7.48
CA GLN A 57 7.68 -10.08 7.47
C GLN A 57 8.05 -11.12 6.42
N GLN A 58 7.93 -12.39 6.80
CA GLN A 58 8.24 -13.49 5.89
C GLN A 58 7.22 -14.61 6.03
N PHE A 59 6.95 -15.28 4.93
CA PHE A 59 6.02 -16.38 4.85
C PHE A 59 6.55 -17.44 3.88
N GLY A 60 6.55 -18.70 4.29
CA GLY A 60 6.85 -19.83 3.42
C GLY A 60 5.58 -20.63 3.16
N ASP A 61 5.19 -20.77 1.91
CA ASP A 61 4.11 -21.68 1.52
C ASP A 61 4.70 -23.08 1.35
N ARG A 62 4.40 -23.96 2.31
CA ARG A 62 4.79 -25.38 2.27
C ARG A 62 3.67 -26.16 1.60
N VAL A 63 3.73 -26.29 0.29
CA VAL A 63 2.87 -27.24 -0.43
C VAL A 63 3.41 -28.65 -0.19
N ASP A 64 2.55 -29.60 0.15
CA ASP A 64 2.87 -30.96 0.66
C ASP A 64 3.78 -31.84 -0.21
N GLN A 65 4.26 -31.42 -1.36
CA GLN A 65 5.20 -32.18 -2.18
C GLN A 65 6.14 -31.29 -3.02
N GLY A 66 7.12 -30.64 -2.40
CA GLY A 66 8.29 -30.03 -3.07
C GLY A 66 8.07 -28.61 -3.59
N SER A 67 9.05 -27.77 -3.60
CA SER A 67 9.13 -26.39 -4.04
C SER A 67 8.07 -25.43 -3.48
N GLY A 68 8.07 -25.24 -2.16
CA GLY A 68 7.35 -24.10 -1.56
C GLY A 68 7.86 -22.76 -2.10
N ARG A 69 7.00 -21.76 -2.12
CA ARG A 69 7.43 -20.38 -2.39
C ARG A 69 7.70 -19.65 -1.07
N PHE A 70 8.78 -18.90 -1.07
CA PHE A 70 9.13 -17.98 0.01
C PHE A 70 8.70 -16.56 -0.40
N PHE A 71 8.09 -15.84 0.53
CA PHE A 71 7.68 -14.45 0.40
C PHE A 71 8.30 -13.63 1.51
N MET A 72 8.82 -12.47 1.18
CA MET A 72 9.38 -11.57 2.18
C MET A 72 9.03 -10.13 1.84
N ARG A 73 8.70 -9.35 2.88
CA ARG A 73 8.54 -7.91 2.84
C ARG A 73 9.46 -7.30 3.88
N VAL A 74 10.29 -6.37 3.48
CA VAL A 74 11.20 -5.64 4.36
C VAL A 74 10.91 -4.15 4.25
N HIS A 75 10.59 -3.51 5.37
CA HIS A 75 10.58 -2.06 5.50
C HIS A 75 11.95 -1.63 6.03
N LEU A 76 12.60 -0.74 5.33
CA LEU A 76 13.97 -0.33 5.59
C LEU A 76 14.13 1.18 5.49
N GLU A 77 15.15 1.72 6.15
CA GLU A 77 15.56 3.10 6.03
C GLU A 77 17.07 3.20 5.71
N THR A 78 17.48 4.24 5.01
CA THR A 78 18.90 4.56 4.86
C THR A 78 19.44 5.15 6.15
N VAL A 79 20.64 4.73 6.58
CA VAL A 79 21.26 5.39 7.73
C VAL A 79 21.69 6.83 7.37
N PRO A 80 21.66 7.77 8.32
CA PRO A 80 22.07 9.16 8.06
C PRO A 80 23.48 9.22 7.44
N GLY A 81 23.61 9.94 6.31
CA GLY A 81 24.87 10.05 5.57
C GLY A 81 25.19 8.88 4.64
N SER A 82 24.32 7.87 4.54
CA SER A 82 24.44 6.82 3.53
C SER A 82 24.27 7.41 2.12
N PRO A 83 25.10 7.00 1.13
CA PRO A 83 24.93 7.39 -0.27
C PRO A 83 23.82 6.56 -0.97
N ALA A 84 23.09 5.72 -0.24
CA ALA A 84 22.07 4.85 -0.81
C ALA A 84 20.89 5.65 -1.37
N THR A 85 20.63 5.46 -2.65
CA THR A 85 19.47 5.99 -3.38
C THR A 85 18.60 4.83 -3.88
N TYR A 86 17.41 5.14 -4.36
CA TYR A 86 16.54 4.13 -5.00
C TYR A 86 17.30 3.37 -6.11
N GLU A 87 17.99 4.08 -6.99
CA GLU A 87 18.71 3.50 -8.13
C GLU A 87 19.86 2.60 -7.67
N SER A 88 20.63 3.03 -6.66
CA SER A 88 21.75 2.24 -6.13
C SER A 88 21.25 0.99 -5.40
N LEU A 89 20.16 1.10 -4.64
CA LEU A 89 19.53 -0.03 -3.95
C LEU A 89 18.93 -1.02 -4.95
N HIS A 90 18.18 -0.50 -5.93
CA HIS A 90 17.58 -1.33 -6.98
C HIS A 90 18.66 -2.04 -7.82
N GLY A 91 19.64 -1.31 -8.34
CA GLY A 91 20.71 -1.90 -9.14
C GLY A 91 21.59 -2.88 -8.37
N GLY A 92 21.91 -2.57 -7.10
CA GLY A 92 22.72 -3.42 -6.24
C GLY A 92 22.02 -4.70 -5.76
N PHE A 93 20.69 -4.70 -5.64
CA PHE A 93 19.92 -5.90 -5.26
C PHE A 93 19.74 -6.88 -6.41
N ALA A 94 19.78 -6.43 -7.66
CA ALA A 94 19.53 -7.28 -8.82
C ALA A 94 20.40 -8.55 -8.88
N PRO A 95 21.73 -8.53 -8.55
CA PRO A 95 22.53 -9.77 -8.49
C PRO A 95 22.05 -10.75 -7.43
N VAL A 96 21.65 -10.27 -6.24
CA VAL A 96 21.09 -11.12 -5.17
C VAL A 96 19.78 -11.75 -5.63
N ALA A 97 18.92 -10.97 -6.25
CA ALA A 97 17.65 -11.45 -6.80
C ALA A 97 17.87 -12.54 -7.87
N ALA A 98 18.83 -12.31 -8.78
CA ALA A 98 19.18 -13.27 -9.84
C ALA A 98 19.68 -14.60 -9.27
N GLU A 99 20.55 -14.57 -8.25
CA GLU A 99 21.09 -15.78 -7.59
C GLU A 99 19.97 -16.68 -7.04
N PHE A 100 18.92 -16.06 -6.46
CA PHE A 100 17.82 -16.80 -5.83
C PHE A 100 16.61 -16.96 -6.73
N GLY A 101 16.61 -16.42 -7.96
CA GLY A 101 15.47 -16.44 -8.87
C GLY A 101 14.27 -15.68 -8.29
N MET A 102 14.53 -14.51 -7.67
CA MET A 102 13.50 -13.70 -7.03
C MET A 102 12.71 -12.89 -8.05
N GLU A 103 11.39 -12.90 -7.89
CA GLU A 103 10.50 -11.85 -8.36
C GLU A 103 10.45 -10.78 -7.25
N TRP A 104 10.79 -9.53 -7.53
CA TRP A 104 10.93 -8.53 -6.47
C TRP A 104 10.64 -7.12 -6.96
N GLU A 105 10.29 -6.26 -6.00
CA GLU A 105 10.04 -4.83 -6.22
C GLU A 105 10.59 -4.03 -5.06
N LEU A 106 11.13 -2.84 -5.35
CA LEU A 106 11.55 -1.85 -4.36
C LEU A 106 10.66 -0.62 -4.50
N HIS A 107 10.03 -0.20 -3.43
CA HIS A 107 9.14 0.96 -3.39
C HIS A 107 9.71 2.05 -2.51
N ASP A 108 9.77 3.29 -3.02
CA ASP A 108 10.05 4.48 -2.23
C ASP A 108 8.78 4.88 -1.47
N THR A 109 8.85 4.91 -0.13
CA THR A 109 7.70 5.26 0.71
C THR A 109 7.35 6.75 0.65
N ALA A 110 8.21 7.60 0.09
CA ALA A 110 7.89 9.01 -0.16
C ALA A 110 6.89 9.17 -1.31
N VAL A 111 6.89 8.23 -2.25
CA VAL A 111 5.93 8.22 -3.37
C VAL A 111 4.59 7.67 -2.87
N GLN A 112 3.58 8.53 -2.88
CA GLN A 112 2.22 8.11 -2.51
C GLN A 112 1.52 7.51 -3.72
N PRO A 113 1.06 6.25 -3.65
CA PRO A 113 0.32 5.64 -4.76
C PRO A 113 -1.01 6.36 -4.96
N ARG A 114 -1.39 6.52 -6.23
CA ARG A 114 -2.67 7.13 -6.63
C ARG A 114 -3.77 6.08 -6.65
N VAL A 115 -4.75 6.25 -5.78
CA VAL A 115 -5.80 5.25 -5.52
C VAL A 115 -7.16 5.78 -5.94
N LEU A 116 -7.87 5.03 -6.78
CA LEU A 116 -9.28 5.25 -7.07
C LEU A 116 -10.12 4.37 -6.15
N ILE A 117 -11.04 4.96 -5.39
CA ILE A 117 -11.91 4.21 -4.48
C ILE A 117 -13.29 4.05 -5.11
N MET A 118 -13.75 2.81 -5.29
CA MET A 118 -15.08 2.50 -5.78
C MET A 118 -16.01 2.11 -4.65
N VAL A 119 -17.22 2.69 -4.66
CA VAL A 119 -18.21 2.51 -3.60
C VAL A 119 -19.62 2.21 -4.14
N SER A 120 -20.46 1.62 -3.28
CA SER A 120 -21.92 1.56 -3.50
C SER A 120 -22.62 2.45 -2.46
N LYS A 121 -23.54 1.92 -1.64
CA LYS A 121 -24.31 2.70 -0.67
C LYS A 121 -23.70 2.76 0.73
N ALA A 122 -22.94 1.73 1.12
CA ALA A 122 -22.38 1.62 2.47
C ALA A 122 -21.08 2.44 2.59
N GLY A 123 -21.07 3.46 3.45
CA GLY A 123 -19.99 4.44 3.53
C GLY A 123 -18.90 4.16 4.56
N HIS A 124 -19.04 3.14 5.45
CA HIS A 124 -18.10 2.94 6.55
C HIS A 124 -16.66 2.66 6.09
N CYS A 125 -16.47 1.85 5.03
CA CYS A 125 -15.13 1.61 4.49
C CYS A 125 -14.53 2.85 3.83
N LEU A 126 -15.34 3.61 3.08
CA LEU A 126 -14.88 4.88 2.50
C LEU A 126 -14.46 5.86 3.59
N ASN A 127 -15.29 6.00 4.63
CA ASN A 127 -15.00 6.89 5.74
C ASN A 127 -13.70 6.51 6.46
N ASP A 128 -13.45 5.22 6.74
CA ASP A 128 -12.21 4.78 7.37
C ASP A 128 -10.98 5.06 6.50
N LEU A 129 -11.05 4.77 5.20
CA LEU A 129 -9.95 5.03 4.27
C LEU A 129 -9.62 6.54 4.17
N LEU A 130 -10.64 7.38 4.02
CA LEU A 130 -10.45 8.83 3.91
C LEU A 130 -10.01 9.46 5.24
N TYR A 131 -10.51 8.95 6.38
CA TYR A 131 -10.03 9.34 7.70
C TYR A 131 -8.55 9.02 7.90
N ARG A 132 -8.13 7.77 7.58
CA ARG A 132 -6.72 7.35 7.70
C ARG A 132 -5.81 8.14 6.76
N ARG A 133 -6.27 8.48 5.56
CA ARG A 133 -5.55 9.38 4.64
C ARG A 133 -5.37 10.76 5.27
N ALA A 134 -6.44 11.35 5.82
CA ALA A 134 -6.38 12.67 6.46
C ALA A 134 -5.52 12.68 7.75
N ALA A 135 -5.46 11.55 8.46
CA ALA A 135 -4.62 11.35 9.66
C ALA A 135 -3.17 10.91 9.32
N GLU A 136 -2.80 10.91 8.04
CA GLU A 136 -1.48 10.48 7.53
C GLU A 136 -1.06 9.05 7.93
N SER A 137 -1.98 8.26 8.48
CA SER A 137 -1.75 6.86 8.82
C SER A 137 -1.90 5.91 7.62
N LEU A 138 -2.43 6.41 6.49
CA LEU A 138 -2.49 5.74 5.20
C LEU A 138 -1.98 6.71 4.13
N ARG A 139 -0.76 6.52 3.69
CA ARG A 139 -0.08 7.42 2.74
C ARG A 139 -0.47 7.08 1.30
N ILE A 140 -1.61 7.59 0.87
CA ILE A 140 -2.15 7.46 -0.49
C ILE A 140 -2.66 8.82 -1.00
N ASP A 141 -2.55 9.03 -2.31
CA ASP A 141 -3.31 10.07 -3.01
C ASP A 141 -4.63 9.48 -3.50
N VAL A 142 -5.75 10.14 -3.22
CA VAL A 142 -7.07 9.73 -3.68
C VAL A 142 -7.64 10.85 -4.56
N PRO A 143 -7.36 10.83 -5.87
CA PRO A 143 -7.83 11.89 -6.78
C PRO A 143 -9.33 11.80 -7.04
N LEU A 144 -9.96 10.63 -6.89
CA LEU A 144 -11.36 10.44 -7.19
C LEU A 144 -11.98 9.28 -6.41
N VAL A 145 -13.22 9.47 -5.97
CA VAL A 145 -14.14 8.41 -5.54
C VAL A 145 -15.15 8.17 -6.63
N VAL A 146 -15.38 6.92 -7.03
CA VAL A 146 -16.39 6.52 -8.01
C VAL A 146 -17.50 5.74 -7.32
N GLY A 147 -18.74 6.19 -7.43
CA GLY A 147 -19.91 5.50 -6.88
C GLY A 147 -20.91 5.06 -7.94
N ASN A 148 -21.44 3.84 -7.81
CA ASN A 148 -22.59 3.41 -8.64
C ASN A 148 -23.94 3.94 -8.10
N HIS A 149 -23.92 4.67 -6.99
CA HIS A 149 -24.99 5.46 -6.41
C HIS A 149 -24.43 6.81 -5.96
N PRO A 150 -25.21 7.89 -5.97
CA PRO A 150 -24.73 9.23 -5.59
C PRO A 150 -24.65 9.46 -4.07
N ASP A 151 -25.15 8.52 -3.26
CA ASP A 151 -25.37 8.66 -1.82
C ASP A 151 -24.12 9.07 -1.03
N LEU A 152 -22.93 8.68 -1.49
CA LEU A 152 -21.65 8.95 -0.80
C LEU A 152 -20.90 10.18 -1.31
N ALA A 153 -21.45 10.93 -2.26
CA ALA A 153 -20.84 12.18 -2.74
C ALA A 153 -20.61 13.21 -1.61
N PRO A 154 -21.56 13.42 -0.66
CA PRO A 154 -21.32 14.34 0.46
C PRO A 154 -20.18 13.89 1.39
N LEU A 155 -20.01 12.56 1.57
CA LEU A 155 -18.93 12.01 2.39
C LEU A 155 -17.55 12.25 1.73
N ALA A 156 -17.43 12.01 0.43
CA ALA A 156 -16.20 12.30 -0.31
C ALA A 156 -15.87 13.80 -0.27
N ALA A 157 -16.88 14.67 -0.49
CA ALA A 157 -16.72 16.12 -0.45
C ALA A 157 -16.27 16.63 0.94
N ALA A 158 -16.76 16.03 2.04
CA ALA A 158 -16.35 16.39 3.40
C ALA A 158 -14.84 16.14 3.64
N HIS A 159 -14.22 15.24 2.88
CA HIS A 159 -12.78 14.96 2.90
C HIS A 159 -12.01 15.66 1.76
N GLY A 160 -12.65 16.57 1.02
CA GLY A 160 -12.04 17.30 -0.09
C GLY A 160 -11.72 16.43 -1.31
N VAL A 161 -12.39 15.27 -1.46
CA VAL A 161 -12.15 14.34 -2.57
C VAL A 161 -13.29 14.46 -3.59
N PRO A 162 -12.97 14.63 -4.89
CA PRO A 162 -13.97 14.61 -5.96
C PRO A 162 -14.74 13.28 -6.00
N PHE A 163 -16.00 13.35 -6.46
CA PHE A 163 -16.86 12.16 -6.60
C PHE A 163 -17.47 12.12 -8.00
N GLU A 164 -17.39 10.99 -8.67
CA GLU A 164 -18.07 10.74 -9.95
C GLU A 164 -19.13 9.64 -9.77
N HIS A 165 -20.36 9.93 -10.20
CA HIS A 165 -21.43 8.95 -10.25
C HIS A 165 -21.40 8.20 -11.57
N VAL A 166 -20.97 6.93 -11.54
CA VAL A 166 -20.96 6.02 -12.68
C VAL A 166 -21.99 4.91 -12.43
N PRO A 167 -23.22 5.04 -12.93
CA PRO A 167 -24.27 4.04 -12.71
C PRO A 167 -23.87 2.68 -13.26
N ALA A 168 -23.87 1.65 -12.41
CA ALA A 168 -23.71 0.29 -12.86
C ALA A 168 -25.05 -0.26 -13.34
N GLY A 169 -25.29 -0.23 -14.63
CA GLY A 169 -26.53 -0.72 -15.24
C GLY A 169 -26.77 -2.22 -15.02
N GLY A 170 -28.02 -2.64 -15.19
CA GLY A 170 -28.44 -4.04 -15.06
C GLY A 170 -28.16 -4.88 -16.31
N ASP A 171 -27.98 -4.26 -17.46
CA ASP A 171 -27.76 -4.94 -18.75
C ASP A 171 -26.26 -4.98 -19.12
N PRO A 172 -25.85 -5.91 -20.02
CA PRO A 172 -24.45 -6.06 -20.44
C PRO A 172 -23.84 -4.79 -21.04
N LEU A 173 -24.61 -4.05 -21.84
CA LEU A 173 -24.14 -2.84 -22.52
C LEU A 173 -23.88 -1.69 -21.53
N ALA A 174 -24.76 -1.55 -20.53
CA ALA A 174 -24.57 -0.56 -19.48
C ALA A 174 -23.36 -0.91 -18.58
N ARG A 175 -23.14 -2.20 -18.29
CA ARG A 175 -21.92 -2.66 -17.63
C ARG A 175 -20.68 -2.29 -18.43
N GLN A 176 -20.65 -2.61 -19.71
CA GLN A 176 -19.52 -2.31 -20.59
C GLN A 176 -19.20 -0.80 -20.60
N ARG A 177 -20.22 0.06 -20.66
CA ARG A 177 -20.02 1.51 -20.59
C ARG A 177 -19.43 1.97 -19.24
N SER A 178 -19.94 1.45 -18.13
CA SER A 178 -19.44 1.81 -16.80
C SER A 178 -18.02 1.33 -16.55
N GLU A 179 -17.68 0.13 -17.01
CA GLU A 179 -16.33 -0.42 -16.92
C GLU A 179 -15.35 0.29 -17.89
N GLY A 180 -15.83 0.67 -19.09
CA GLY A 180 -15.07 1.53 -20.00
C GLY A 180 -14.71 2.87 -19.37
N ARG A 181 -15.70 3.56 -18.77
CA ARG A 181 -15.44 4.81 -18.07
C ARG A 181 -14.44 4.65 -16.92
N LEU A 182 -14.49 3.53 -16.19
CA LEU A 182 -13.52 3.24 -15.13
C LEU A 182 -12.10 3.13 -15.71
N LEU A 183 -11.91 2.42 -16.82
CA LEU A 183 -10.59 2.29 -17.46
C LEU A 183 -10.08 3.63 -17.99
N ASP A 184 -10.95 4.47 -18.54
CA ASP A 184 -10.60 5.83 -18.97
C ASP A 184 -10.10 6.65 -17.76
N LEU A 185 -10.83 6.64 -16.64
CA LEU A 185 -10.45 7.32 -15.40
C LEU A 185 -9.11 6.82 -14.84
N VAL A 186 -8.86 5.51 -14.89
CA VAL A 186 -7.58 4.93 -14.47
C VAL A 186 -6.43 5.49 -15.30
N GLY A 187 -6.61 5.63 -16.61
CA GLY A 187 -5.61 6.22 -17.50
C GLY A 187 -5.47 7.73 -17.35
N GLU A 188 -6.59 8.46 -17.39
CA GLU A 188 -6.64 9.93 -17.29
C GLU A 188 -6.01 10.46 -15.99
N LEU A 189 -6.25 9.77 -14.88
CA LEU A 189 -5.79 10.18 -13.56
C LEU A 189 -4.48 9.51 -13.13
N GLY A 190 -3.89 8.64 -13.94
CA GLY A 190 -2.66 7.92 -13.58
C GLY A 190 -2.84 7.09 -12.32
N ILE A 191 -3.92 6.32 -12.21
CA ILE A 191 -4.24 5.52 -11.03
C ILE A 191 -3.32 4.29 -10.97
N ASP A 192 -2.67 4.06 -9.82
CA ASP A 192 -1.84 2.89 -9.61
C ASP A 192 -2.70 1.66 -9.31
N PHE A 193 -3.69 1.78 -8.42
CA PHE A 193 -4.62 0.70 -8.14
C PHE A 193 -6.01 1.19 -7.70
N VAL A 194 -6.99 0.29 -7.76
CA VAL A 194 -8.40 0.53 -7.43
C VAL A 194 -8.76 -0.23 -6.16
N VAL A 195 -9.42 0.45 -5.22
CA VAL A 195 -9.98 -0.16 -4.00
C VAL A 195 -11.49 -0.27 -4.13
N LEU A 196 -12.02 -1.49 -4.05
CA LEU A 196 -13.45 -1.77 -4.00
C LEU A 196 -13.93 -1.72 -2.53
N ALA A 197 -14.29 -0.52 -2.07
CA ALA A 197 -14.73 -0.26 -0.70
C ALA A 197 -16.24 -0.51 -0.56
N ARG A 198 -16.65 -1.75 -0.37
CA ARG A 198 -18.06 -2.17 -0.38
C ARG A 198 -18.76 -1.88 -1.72
N TYR A 199 -18.02 -2.03 -2.81
CA TYR A 199 -18.59 -1.96 -4.16
C TYR A 199 -19.33 -3.26 -4.46
N MET A 200 -20.68 -3.21 -4.39
CA MET A 200 -21.55 -4.38 -4.41
C MET A 200 -21.92 -4.84 -5.84
N ARG A 201 -20.94 -4.85 -6.74
CA ARG A 201 -21.10 -5.30 -8.12
C ARG A 201 -19.97 -6.27 -8.51
N ILE A 202 -20.32 -7.24 -9.32
CA ILE A 202 -19.33 -8.17 -9.89
C ILE A 202 -18.70 -7.51 -11.12
N LEU A 203 -17.38 -7.40 -11.12
CA LEU A 203 -16.61 -6.93 -12.26
C LEU A 203 -16.60 -7.97 -13.37
N SER A 204 -16.47 -7.53 -14.63
CA SER A 204 -16.33 -8.46 -15.74
C SER A 204 -14.95 -9.14 -15.75
N PRO A 205 -14.83 -10.34 -16.35
CA PRO A 205 -13.53 -10.98 -16.55
C PRO A 205 -12.56 -10.12 -17.35
N ASP A 206 -13.06 -9.36 -18.34
CA ASP A 206 -12.25 -8.45 -19.16
C ASP A 206 -11.62 -7.33 -18.33
N LEU A 207 -12.42 -6.66 -17.46
CA LEU A 207 -11.90 -5.64 -16.55
C LEU A 207 -10.89 -6.24 -15.57
N CYS A 208 -11.19 -7.41 -15.00
CA CYS A 208 -10.28 -8.09 -14.08
C CYS A 208 -8.94 -8.43 -14.76
N ALA A 209 -8.97 -8.89 -16.00
CA ALA A 209 -7.76 -9.19 -16.77
C ALA A 209 -6.91 -7.94 -17.05
N LYS A 210 -7.54 -6.83 -17.46
CA LYS A 210 -6.86 -5.54 -17.72
C LYS A 210 -6.28 -4.91 -16.46
N MET A 211 -6.86 -5.21 -15.30
CA MET A 211 -6.47 -4.64 -14.00
C MET A 211 -5.81 -5.68 -13.09
N THR A 212 -5.25 -6.75 -13.65
CA THR A 212 -4.55 -7.79 -12.87
C THR A 212 -3.49 -7.20 -11.97
N GLY A 213 -3.51 -7.56 -10.66
CA GLY A 213 -2.60 -7.03 -9.64
C GLY A 213 -2.90 -5.60 -9.18
N ARG A 214 -3.89 -4.92 -9.78
CA ARG A 214 -4.20 -3.50 -9.52
C ARG A 214 -5.58 -3.27 -8.91
N ILE A 215 -6.25 -4.30 -8.39
CA ILE A 215 -7.53 -4.18 -7.70
C ILE A 215 -7.45 -4.83 -6.32
N ILE A 216 -7.83 -4.07 -5.30
CA ILE A 216 -8.00 -4.56 -3.92
C ILE A 216 -9.49 -4.55 -3.59
N ASN A 217 -10.02 -5.70 -3.14
CA ASN A 217 -11.42 -5.80 -2.73
C ASN A 217 -11.54 -6.09 -1.23
N ILE A 218 -12.35 -5.29 -0.55
CA ILE A 218 -12.79 -5.59 0.83
C ILE A 218 -13.95 -6.58 0.74
N HIS A 219 -13.64 -7.86 0.84
CA HIS A 219 -14.63 -8.91 0.72
C HIS A 219 -15.34 -9.19 2.06
N HIS A 220 -16.66 -9.24 2.04
CA HIS A 220 -17.49 -9.33 3.25
C HIS A 220 -17.98 -10.76 3.58
N SER A 221 -17.52 -11.78 2.82
CA SER A 221 -17.89 -13.18 3.07
C SER A 221 -16.67 -14.06 3.31
N PHE A 222 -16.90 -15.21 3.94
CA PHE A 222 -15.87 -16.21 4.19
C PHE A 222 -15.57 -16.99 2.90
N LEU A 223 -14.55 -16.58 2.17
CA LEU A 223 -14.12 -17.30 0.96
C LEU A 223 -13.37 -18.59 1.33
N PRO A 224 -13.59 -19.67 0.58
CA PRO A 224 -14.49 -19.83 -0.58
C PRO A 224 -15.96 -20.13 -0.23
N SER A 225 -16.32 -20.19 1.05
CA SER A 225 -17.66 -20.53 1.55
C SER A 225 -18.56 -19.29 1.66
N PHE A 226 -19.88 -19.51 1.78
CA PHE A 226 -20.90 -18.47 2.05
C PHE A 226 -20.84 -17.28 1.06
N LYS A 227 -20.73 -17.58 -0.23
CA LYS A 227 -20.69 -16.58 -1.32
C LYS A 227 -22.06 -15.91 -1.47
N GLY A 228 -22.07 -14.62 -1.83
CA GLY A 228 -23.27 -13.86 -2.17
C GLY A 228 -23.72 -12.86 -1.11
N ALA A 229 -25.00 -12.48 -1.15
CA ALA A 229 -25.56 -11.51 -0.22
C ALA A 229 -25.78 -12.12 1.18
N ARG A 230 -25.51 -11.33 2.23
CA ARG A 230 -25.69 -11.70 3.65
C ARG A 230 -24.92 -12.98 4.07
N PRO A 231 -23.61 -13.07 3.85
CA PRO A 231 -22.84 -14.27 4.15
C PRO A 231 -22.87 -14.66 5.63
N TYR A 232 -22.96 -13.71 6.56
CA TYR A 232 -23.08 -13.94 8.00
C TYR A 232 -24.42 -14.54 8.44
N HIS A 233 -25.43 -14.55 7.58
CA HIS A 233 -26.69 -15.23 7.83
C HIS A 233 -26.74 -16.65 7.24
N GLN A 234 -25.70 -17.04 6.48
CA GLN A 234 -25.55 -18.34 5.86
C GLN A 234 -24.58 -19.25 6.66
N ALA A 235 -23.79 -18.65 7.55
CA ALA A 235 -22.87 -19.33 8.45
C ALA A 235 -23.57 -19.76 9.73
#